data_c55d8b04c84e6a5eefae4d0478008b19
#
_entry.id   c55d8b04c84e6a5eefae4d0478008b19
#
_cell.length_a   1.000
_cell.length_b   1.000
_cell.length_c   1.000
_cell.angle_alpha   90.00
_cell.angle_beta   90.00
_cell.angle_gamma   90.00
#
_symmetry.space_group_name_H-M   'P 1'
#
loop_
_entity.id
_entity.type
_entity.pdbx_description
1 polymer ?
#
loop_
_entity_poly.entity_id
_entity_poly.type
_entity_poly.pdbx_seq_one_letter_code
_entity_poly.pdbx_strand_id
1 'polypeptide(L)'
;MKILVIGDSCKDIFRYGKVTRLAPEAPIPIITPTNEETNPGMAGNVVVNLEALGAEVDFITNKKEIRKIRYVCSKYNHLLLRIDENDKCERILTEFIPELEYDAIVISDYCKGFLNEQDIEKISTTFRNVPIFLDTKKILGDWAYNIDFIKINYDEYLKNKNILDNNKILNSKVIITRGSYGCDYQDQNYPTTDVPVKDVSGAGDTFLSGIVVEYIKSFNIKRAIEFAQECTTIVVQKSGVSKI
;
A
#
# COMPACT_ATOMS: atom_id res chain seq x y z
N MET A 1 -5.51 -10.63 -16.86
CA MET A 1 -6.36 -9.62 -16.23
C MET A 1 -5.69 -8.27 -16.37
N LYS A 2 -6.43 -7.26 -16.71
CA LYS A 2 -5.95 -5.89 -16.87
C LYS A 2 -6.48 -5.00 -15.75
N ILE A 3 -5.59 -4.34 -15.03
CA ILE A 3 -5.91 -3.60 -13.81
C ILE A 3 -5.43 -2.16 -13.96
N LEU A 4 -6.27 -1.18 -13.62
CA LEU A 4 -5.85 0.21 -13.49
C LEU A 4 -5.48 0.50 -12.05
N VAL A 5 -4.24 0.93 -11.81
CA VAL A 5 -3.79 1.42 -10.50
C VAL A 5 -3.67 2.95 -10.54
N ILE A 6 -4.31 3.62 -9.59
CA ILE A 6 -4.26 5.08 -9.44
C ILE A 6 -3.80 5.41 -8.03
N GLY A 7 -2.75 6.22 -7.87
CA GLY A 7 -2.33 6.63 -6.53
C GLY A 7 -0.97 7.31 -6.46
N ASP A 8 -0.63 7.76 -5.25
CA ASP A 8 0.69 8.34 -4.96
C ASP A 8 1.76 7.26 -5.03
N SER A 9 2.86 7.53 -5.73
CA SER A 9 4.03 6.65 -5.74
C SER A 9 5.28 7.36 -5.23
N CYS A 10 6.23 6.57 -4.74
CA CYS A 10 7.52 7.07 -4.35
C CYS A 10 8.64 6.09 -4.78
N LYS A 11 9.86 6.58 -4.70
CA LYS A 11 11.06 5.76 -4.78
C LYS A 11 11.61 5.53 -3.37
N ASP A 12 11.57 4.30 -2.90
CA ASP A 12 12.23 3.88 -1.66
C ASP A 12 13.70 3.59 -1.96
N ILE A 13 14.60 4.34 -1.32
CA ILE A 13 16.04 4.27 -1.50
C ILE A 13 16.68 3.83 -0.19
N PHE A 14 17.37 2.69 -0.21
CA PHE A 14 18.08 2.16 0.93
C PHE A 14 19.59 2.34 0.72
N ARG A 15 20.20 3.20 1.51
CA ARG A 15 21.65 3.43 1.51
C ARG A 15 22.29 2.67 2.65
N TYR A 16 22.86 1.54 2.33
CA TYR A 16 23.58 0.71 3.28
C TYR A 16 25.00 1.22 3.49
N GLY A 17 25.50 1.14 4.73
CA GLY A 17 26.86 1.54 5.02
C GLY A 17 27.40 0.97 6.32
N LYS A 18 28.72 1.05 6.48
CA LYS A 18 29.43 0.70 7.72
C LYS A 18 29.43 1.87 8.68
N VAL A 19 29.16 1.59 9.94
CA VAL A 19 29.26 2.54 11.05
C VAL A 19 30.30 2.02 12.02
N THR A 20 31.43 2.71 12.12
CA THR A 20 32.58 2.28 12.95
C THR A 20 32.92 3.29 14.05
N ARG A 21 32.42 4.53 13.98
CA ARG A 21 32.70 5.59 14.93
C ARG A 21 31.59 6.64 14.96
N LEU A 22 31.59 7.43 16.01
CA LEU A 22 30.79 8.65 16.10
C LEU A 22 31.53 9.85 15.53
N ALA A 23 30.79 10.89 15.16
CA ALA A 23 31.36 12.16 14.74
C ALA A 23 31.97 12.88 15.95
N PRO A 24 33.12 13.62 15.78
CA PRO A 24 33.70 14.39 16.87
C PRO A 24 32.83 15.60 17.25
N GLU A 25 32.01 16.10 16.33
CA GLU A 25 31.19 17.31 16.51
C GLU A 25 29.87 17.02 17.28
N ALA A 26 29.38 15.78 17.25
CA ALA A 26 28.13 15.39 17.88
C ALA A 26 28.06 13.85 18.06
N PRO A 27 27.24 13.33 18.99
CA PRO A 27 27.10 11.89 19.22
C PRO A 27 26.24 11.22 18.11
N ILE A 28 26.61 11.43 16.85
CA ILE A 28 25.93 10.87 15.69
C ILE A 28 26.84 9.86 14.98
N PRO A 29 26.27 8.77 14.41
CA PRO A 29 27.07 7.79 13.67
C PRO A 29 27.59 8.39 12.34
N ILE A 30 28.86 8.09 12.02
CA ILE A 30 29.40 8.33 10.69
C ILE A 30 29.16 7.07 9.87
N ILE A 31 28.37 7.21 8.79
CA ILE A 31 28.13 6.13 7.86
C ILE A 31 29.08 6.23 6.66
N THR A 32 29.77 5.14 6.37
CA THR A 32 30.56 4.99 5.13
C THR A 32 29.72 4.16 4.16
N PRO A 33 29.18 4.74 3.08
CA PRO A 33 28.30 4.01 2.14
C PRO A 33 28.99 2.81 1.51
N THR A 34 28.25 1.71 1.34
CA THR A 34 28.73 0.48 0.70
C THR A 34 27.86 0.02 -0.45
N ASN A 35 26.54 0.20 -0.36
CA ASN A 35 25.56 -0.22 -1.36
C ASN A 35 24.33 0.70 -1.34
N GLU A 36 23.66 0.81 -2.47
CA GLU A 36 22.35 1.46 -2.59
C GLU A 36 21.37 0.54 -3.32
N GLU A 37 20.20 0.37 -2.77
CA GLU A 37 19.10 -0.38 -3.35
C GLU A 37 17.90 0.53 -3.50
N THR A 38 17.16 0.36 -4.60
CA THR A 38 15.97 1.18 -4.87
C THR A 38 14.79 0.30 -5.24
N ASN A 39 13.63 0.60 -4.65
CA ASN A 39 12.39 -0.11 -4.92
C ASN A 39 11.26 0.91 -5.19
N PRO A 40 10.29 0.58 -6.05
CA PRO A 40 9.04 1.32 -6.09
C PRO A 40 8.33 1.21 -4.73
N GLY A 41 7.78 2.33 -4.24
CA GLY A 41 7.04 2.37 -2.98
C GLY A 41 5.63 2.93 -3.17
N MET A 42 4.78 2.80 -2.14
CA MET A 42 3.40 3.25 -2.15
C MET A 42 2.62 2.56 -3.29
N ALA A 43 1.83 3.28 -4.11
CA ALA A 43 1.11 2.70 -5.26
C ALA A 43 2.05 1.98 -6.25
N GLY A 44 3.31 2.41 -6.38
CA GLY A 44 4.31 1.71 -7.19
C GLY A 44 4.63 0.30 -6.69
N ASN A 45 4.60 0.06 -5.37
CA ASN A 45 4.76 -1.28 -4.81
C ASN A 45 3.53 -2.17 -5.07
N VAL A 46 2.33 -1.60 -5.08
CA VAL A 46 1.10 -2.31 -5.49
C VAL A 46 1.23 -2.80 -6.94
N VAL A 47 1.69 -1.93 -7.86
CA VAL A 47 1.92 -2.29 -9.28
C VAL A 47 2.86 -3.48 -9.39
N VAL A 48 4.03 -3.41 -8.74
CA VAL A 48 5.05 -4.49 -8.81
C VAL A 48 4.51 -5.82 -8.29
N ASN A 49 3.68 -5.81 -7.24
CA ASN A 49 3.08 -7.02 -6.70
C ASN A 49 1.97 -7.57 -7.62
N LEU A 50 1.13 -6.71 -8.21
CA LEU A 50 0.12 -7.12 -9.20
C LEU A 50 0.76 -7.76 -10.44
N GLU A 51 1.84 -7.16 -10.98
CA GLU A 51 2.60 -7.71 -12.10
C GLU A 51 3.25 -9.06 -11.75
N ALA A 52 3.81 -9.18 -10.54
CA ALA A 52 4.38 -10.46 -10.06
C ALA A 52 3.33 -11.57 -9.94
N LEU A 53 2.07 -11.20 -9.67
CA LEU A 53 0.91 -12.12 -9.66
C LEU A 53 0.30 -12.36 -11.05
N GLY A 54 0.90 -11.81 -12.11
CA GLY A 54 0.53 -12.05 -13.51
C GLY A 54 -0.54 -11.12 -14.06
N ALA A 55 -0.77 -9.95 -13.44
CA ALA A 55 -1.64 -8.92 -13.99
C ALA A 55 -0.89 -8.03 -15.01
N GLU A 56 -1.62 -7.52 -16.00
CA GLU A 56 -1.23 -6.37 -16.82
C GLU A 56 -1.72 -5.11 -16.11
N VAL A 57 -0.85 -4.13 -15.90
CA VAL A 57 -1.18 -2.95 -15.08
C VAL A 57 -0.99 -1.66 -15.87
N ASP A 58 -2.07 -0.88 -16.00
CA ASP A 58 -1.97 0.54 -16.35
C ASP A 58 -1.81 1.35 -15.07
N PHE A 59 -0.83 2.25 -15.01
CA PHE A 59 -0.48 2.99 -13.80
C PHE A 59 -0.56 4.50 -13.98
N ILE A 60 -1.38 5.15 -13.14
CA ILE A 60 -1.53 6.61 -13.11
C ILE A 60 -1.05 7.12 -11.76
N THR A 61 0.02 7.90 -11.77
CA THR A 61 0.67 8.39 -10.55
C THR A 61 1.23 9.81 -10.71
N ASN A 62 1.76 10.36 -9.62
CA ASN A 62 2.39 11.67 -9.59
C ASN A 62 3.57 11.79 -10.55
N LYS A 63 3.66 12.91 -11.26
CA LYS A 63 4.77 13.20 -12.18
C LYS A 63 6.08 13.50 -11.45
N LYS A 64 6.00 14.26 -10.36
CA LYS A 64 7.16 14.59 -9.53
C LYS A 64 7.48 13.43 -8.59
N GLU A 65 8.70 12.90 -8.69
CA GLU A 65 9.15 11.78 -7.87
C GLU A 65 9.21 12.16 -6.39
N ILE A 66 8.51 11.42 -5.55
CA ILE A 66 8.65 11.43 -4.09
C ILE A 66 9.74 10.43 -3.74
N ARG A 67 10.67 10.81 -2.85
CA ARG A 67 11.79 9.96 -2.45
C ARG A 67 11.79 9.73 -0.96
N LYS A 68 11.99 8.48 -0.55
CA LYS A 68 12.15 8.07 0.85
C LYS A 68 13.52 7.42 1.01
N ILE A 69 14.46 8.16 1.49
CA ILE A 69 15.88 7.74 1.59
C ILE A 69 16.13 7.23 3.01
N ARG A 70 16.53 5.97 3.13
CA ARG A 70 16.86 5.31 4.39
C ARG A 70 18.34 5.00 4.46
N TYR A 71 19.00 5.49 5.49
CA TYR A 71 20.38 5.14 5.80
C TYR A 71 20.40 4.00 6.81
N VAL A 72 20.99 2.87 6.42
CA VAL A 72 20.95 1.62 7.17
C VAL A 72 22.36 1.14 7.50
N CYS A 73 22.58 0.80 8.76
CA CYS A 73 23.84 0.14 9.17
C CYS A 73 23.86 -1.29 8.66
N SER A 74 24.76 -1.61 7.72
CA SER A 74 24.85 -2.94 7.07
C SER A 74 25.12 -4.08 8.06
N LYS A 75 25.84 -3.81 9.16
CA LYS A 75 26.20 -4.85 10.13
C LYS A 75 25.03 -5.34 10.96
N TYR A 76 24.13 -4.45 11.33
CA TYR A 76 23.03 -4.73 12.27
C TYR A 76 21.65 -4.58 11.63
N ASN A 77 21.58 -4.18 10.37
CA ASN A 77 20.37 -3.84 9.64
C ASN A 77 19.50 -2.80 10.38
N HIS A 78 20.15 -1.87 11.08
CA HIS A 78 19.46 -0.83 11.84
C HIS A 78 19.28 0.43 11.00
N LEU A 79 18.05 0.94 10.95
CA LEU A 79 17.75 2.24 10.37
C LEU A 79 18.38 3.34 11.25
N LEU A 80 19.22 4.18 10.63
CA LEU A 80 19.92 5.29 11.30
C LEU A 80 19.21 6.62 11.09
N LEU A 81 18.71 6.84 9.87
CA LEU A 81 18.06 8.08 9.46
C LEU A 81 17.16 7.80 8.27
N ARG A 82 16.00 8.48 8.21
CA ARG A 82 15.16 8.56 7.03
C ARG A 82 14.99 10.01 6.61
N ILE A 83 15.13 10.27 5.31
CA ILE A 83 14.87 11.57 4.69
C ILE A 83 13.74 11.39 3.69
N ASP A 84 12.69 12.21 3.83
CA ASP A 84 11.57 12.24 2.89
C ASP A 84 11.69 13.51 2.03
N GLU A 85 11.98 13.32 0.73
CA GLU A 85 12.10 14.40 -0.24
C GLU A 85 10.84 14.48 -1.10
N ASN A 86 10.39 15.71 -1.38
CA ASN A 86 9.20 15.99 -2.18
C ASN A 86 7.94 15.25 -1.69
N ASP A 87 7.75 15.16 -0.38
CA ASP A 87 6.69 14.35 0.26
C ASP A 87 5.25 14.87 0.01
N LYS A 88 5.09 15.68 -1.03
CA LYS A 88 3.80 16.15 -1.57
C LYS A 88 3.87 16.22 -3.09
N CYS A 89 2.75 15.93 -3.74
CA CYS A 89 2.64 15.98 -5.19
C CYS A 89 1.43 16.80 -5.65
N GLU A 90 1.40 17.11 -6.95
CA GLU A 90 0.29 17.78 -7.59
C GLU A 90 -0.91 16.84 -7.71
N ARG A 91 -2.11 17.40 -7.63
CA ARG A 91 -3.36 16.67 -7.78
C ARG A 91 -3.51 16.14 -9.20
N ILE A 92 -4.10 14.96 -9.33
CA ILE A 92 -4.47 14.37 -10.61
C ILE A 92 -5.48 15.24 -11.36
N LEU A 93 -5.42 15.19 -12.68
CA LEU A 93 -6.47 15.66 -13.57
C LEU A 93 -7.30 14.46 -14.02
N THR A 94 -8.42 14.23 -13.36
CA THR A 94 -9.24 13.01 -13.54
C THR A 94 -9.85 12.88 -14.93
N GLU A 95 -9.98 13.99 -15.68
CA GLU A 95 -10.42 14.01 -17.08
C GLU A 95 -9.46 13.31 -18.05
N PHE A 96 -8.22 13.07 -17.65
CA PHE A 96 -7.23 12.36 -18.46
C PHE A 96 -7.08 10.89 -18.10
N ILE A 97 -7.93 10.36 -17.21
CA ILE A 97 -7.95 8.91 -16.92
C ILE A 97 -8.60 8.21 -18.12
N PRO A 98 -7.91 7.28 -18.79
CA PRO A 98 -8.46 6.59 -19.95
C PRO A 98 -9.59 5.65 -19.51
N GLU A 99 -10.75 5.78 -20.17
CA GLU A 99 -11.90 4.88 -19.97
C GLU A 99 -11.74 3.63 -20.85
N LEU A 100 -10.76 2.79 -20.51
CA LEU A 100 -10.54 1.51 -21.15
C LEU A 100 -11.27 0.40 -20.37
N GLU A 101 -11.35 -0.79 -20.99
CA GLU A 101 -11.85 -1.97 -20.28
C GLU A 101 -10.81 -2.50 -19.31
N TYR A 102 -11.18 -2.54 -18.02
CA TYR A 102 -10.37 -3.09 -16.95
C TYR A 102 -11.14 -4.18 -16.21
N ASP A 103 -10.43 -5.15 -15.66
CA ASP A 103 -11.00 -6.19 -14.80
C ASP A 103 -11.19 -5.69 -13.36
N ALA A 104 -10.42 -4.68 -12.92
CA ALA A 104 -10.57 -4.00 -11.64
C ALA A 104 -9.86 -2.64 -11.64
N ILE A 105 -10.27 -1.78 -10.70
CA ILE A 105 -9.61 -0.52 -10.36
C ILE A 105 -9.02 -0.61 -8.96
N VAL A 106 -7.77 -0.20 -8.80
CA VAL A 106 -7.09 -0.11 -7.50
C VAL A 106 -6.71 1.34 -7.24
N ILE A 107 -7.19 1.88 -6.14
CA ILE A 107 -6.86 3.22 -5.65
C ILE A 107 -5.96 3.04 -4.43
N SER A 108 -4.69 3.48 -4.53
CA SER A 108 -3.71 3.41 -3.45
C SER A 108 -3.29 4.83 -3.07
N ASP A 109 -3.93 5.37 -2.02
CA ASP A 109 -3.84 6.76 -1.61
C ASP A 109 -3.07 6.91 -0.29
N TYR A 110 -1.82 7.37 -0.38
CA TYR A 110 -0.95 7.65 0.77
C TYR A 110 -1.09 9.08 1.29
N CYS A 111 -2.09 9.83 0.81
CA CYS A 111 -2.37 11.22 1.21
C CYS A 111 -1.20 12.17 0.93
N LYS A 112 -0.50 12.02 -0.20
CA LYS A 112 0.56 12.95 -0.61
C LYS A 112 0.04 14.12 -1.47
N GLY A 113 -1.27 14.16 -1.71
CA GLY A 113 -1.95 15.24 -2.43
C GLY A 113 -2.37 14.87 -3.84
N PHE A 114 -2.05 13.66 -4.34
CA PHE A 114 -2.41 13.22 -5.67
C PHE A 114 -3.92 13.06 -5.87
N LEU A 115 -4.62 12.53 -4.87
CA LEU A 115 -6.07 12.34 -4.87
C LEU A 115 -6.72 13.08 -3.69
N ASN A 116 -7.81 13.76 -3.93
CA ASN A 116 -8.75 14.17 -2.88
C ASN A 116 -9.99 13.26 -2.87
N GLU A 117 -10.91 13.47 -1.93
CA GLU A 117 -12.13 12.68 -1.78
C GLU A 117 -13.02 12.74 -3.02
N GLN A 118 -13.14 13.92 -3.63
CA GLN A 118 -13.96 14.14 -4.84
C GLN A 118 -13.36 13.41 -6.06
N ASP A 119 -12.03 13.31 -6.14
CA ASP A 119 -11.36 12.54 -7.20
C ASP A 119 -11.69 11.06 -7.08
N ILE A 120 -11.61 10.51 -5.87
CA ILE A 120 -11.91 9.10 -5.58
C ILE A 120 -13.40 8.82 -5.88
N GLU A 121 -14.30 9.70 -5.46
CA GLU A 121 -15.73 9.60 -5.76
C GLU A 121 -16.00 9.62 -7.27
N LYS A 122 -15.36 10.54 -8.01
CA LYS A 122 -15.49 10.63 -9.48
C LYS A 122 -14.96 9.36 -10.16
N ILE A 123 -13.78 8.88 -9.77
CA ILE A 123 -13.20 7.63 -10.31
C ILE A 123 -14.15 6.45 -10.04
N SER A 124 -14.63 6.29 -8.80
CA SER A 124 -15.52 5.19 -8.44
C SER A 124 -16.88 5.26 -9.14
N THR A 125 -17.36 6.44 -9.45
CA THR A 125 -18.59 6.62 -10.23
C THR A 125 -18.38 6.29 -11.71
N THR A 126 -17.23 6.69 -12.29
CA THR A 126 -16.88 6.40 -13.68
C THR A 126 -16.72 4.89 -13.92
N PHE A 127 -16.04 4.19 -13.02
CA PHE A 127 -15.72 2.76 -13.17
C PHE A 127 -16.65 1.82 -12.37
N ARG A 128 -17.87 2.25 -12.06
CA ARG A 128 -18.83 1.50 -11.21
C ARG A 128 -19.20 0.08 -11.69
N ASN A 129 -18.87 -0.28 -12.92
CA ASN A 129 -19.20 -1.58 -13.52
C ASN A 129 -18.10 -2.65 -13.30
N VAL A 130 -17.00 -2.29 -12.67
CA VAL A 130 -15.88 -3.19 -12.34
C VAL A 130 -15.53 -3.06 -10.86
N PRO A 131 -14.99 -4.11 -10.21
CA PRO A 131 -14.62 -4.05 -8.81
C PRO A 131 -13.59 -2.96 -8.52
N ILE A 132 -13.84 -2.18 -7.47
CA ILE A 132 -12.98 -1.07 -7.06
C ILE A 132 -12.43 -1.34 -5.66
N PHE A 133 -11.10 -1.35 -5.55
CA PHE A 133 -10.36 -1.56 -4.31
C PHE A 133 -9.68 -0.28 -3.89
N LEU A 134 -9.81 0.08 -2.62
CA LEU A 134 -9.21 1.28 -2.04
C LEU A 134 -8.31 0.93 -0.86
N ASP A 135 -7.09 1.44 -0.88
CA ASP A 135 -6.23 1.59 0.31
C ASP A 135 -6.00 3.08 0.53
N THR A 136 -6.43 3.64 1.65
CA THR A 136 -6.33 5.07 1.91
C THR A 136 -6.03 5.37 3.38
N LYS A 137 -5.34 6.49 3.59
CA LYS A 137 -5.12 7.06 4.93
C LYS A 137 -6.10 8.17 5.28
N LYS A 138 -7.06 8.45 4.39
CA LYS A 138 -8.12 9.43 4.61
C LYS A 138 -9.12 8.95 5.65
N ILE A 139 -9.82 9.90 6.24
CA ILE A 139 -11.01 9.61 7.01
C ILE A 139 -12.13 9.27 6.03
N LEU A 140 -12.77 8.12 6.22
CA LEU A 140 -13.84 7.63 5.36
C LEU A 140 -15.09 8.50 5.49
N GLY A 141 -15.87 8.54 4.43
CA GLY A 141 -17.11 9.32 4.35
C GLY A 141 -17.94 8.88 3.15
N ASP A 142 -18.98 9.65 2.84
CA ASP A 142 -19.94 9.33 1.77
C ASP A 142 -19.28 9.20 0.39
N TRP A 143 -18.15 9.88 0.18
CA TRP A 143 -17.34 9.80 -1.03
C TRP A 143 -16.84 8.38 -1.36
N ALA A 144 -16.82 7.48 -0.36
CA ALA A 144 -16.37 6.09 -0.52
C ALA A 144 -17.53 5.10 -0.77
N TYR A 145 -18.77 5.53 -0.91
CA TYR A 145 -19.93 4.62 -1.07
C TYR A 145 -19.87 3.76 -2.34
N ASN A 146 -19.24 4.24 -3.41
CA ASN A 146 -19.13 3.46 -4.65
C ASN A 146 -17.92 2.53 -4.70
N ILE A 147 -17.10 2.48 -3.66
CA ILE A 147 -15.99 1.54 -3.52
C ILE A 147 -16.55 0.18 -3.09
N ASP A 148 -16.03 -0.91 -3.64
CA ASP A 148 -16.48 -2.27 -3.27
C ASP A 148 -15.74 -2.79 -2.05
N PHE A 149 -14.41 -2.61 -1.99
CA PHE A 149 -13.57 -3.07 -0.88
C PHE A 149 -12.59 -1.99 -0.44
N ILE A 150 -12.54 -1.73 0.85
CA ILE A 150 -11.69 -0.72 1.46
C ILE A 150 -10.74 -1.43 2.43
N LYS A 151 -9.47 -1.47 2.12
CA LYS A 151 -8.45 -1.99 3.03
C LYS A 151 -7.87 -0.85 3.85
N ILE A 152 -7.86 -1.00 5.17
CA ILE A 152 -7.20 -0.11 6.11
C ILE A 152 -6.42 -0.93 7.14
N ASN A 153 -5.40 -0.33 7.76
CA ASN A 153 -4.73 -0.93 8.89
C ASN A 153 -5.46 -0.60 10.22
N TYR A 154 -5.01 -1.22 11.32
CA TYR A 154 -5.68 -1.06 12.61
C TYR A 154 -5.62 0.38 13.14
N ASP A 155 -4.53 1.12 12.91
CA ASP A 155 -4.41 2.53 13.33
C ASP A 155 -5.35 3.44 12.52
N GLU A 156 -5.51 3.15 11.23
CA GLU A 156 -6.47 3.82 10.36
C GLU A 156 -7.91 3.48 10.76
N TYR A 157 -8.17 2.21 11.13
CA TYR A 157 -9.46 1.80 11.68
C TYR A 157 -9.82 2.58 12.95
N LEU A 158 -8.89 2.73 13.89
CA LEU A 158 -9.15 3.48 15.14
C LEU A 158 -9.58 4.93 14.85
N LYS A 159 -8.99 5.58 13.83
CA LYS A 159 -9.37 6.92 13.41
C LYS A 159 -10.74 6.97 12.76
N ASN A 160 -11.15 5.90 12.11
CA ASN A 160 -12.42 5.77 11.40
C ASN A 160 -13.54 5.12 12.24
N LYS A 161 -13.21 4.61 13.44
CA LYS A 161 -14.09 3.78 14.23
C LYS A 161 -15.48 4.40 14.45
N ASN A 162 -15.53 5.66 14.85
CA ASN A 162 -16.81 6.34 15.10
C ASN A 162 -17.69 6.44 13.84
N ILE A 163 -17.09 6.61 12.66
CA ILE A 163 -17.80 6.63 11.38
C ILE A 163 -18.32 5.25 11.04
N LEU A 164 -17.47 4.23 11.16
CA LEU A 164 -17.82 2.85 10.83
C LEU A 164 -18.88 2.26 11.77
N ASP A 165 -18.82 2.57 13.06
CA ASP A 165 -19.82 2.16 14.03
C ASP A 165 -21.22 2.74 13.72
N ASN A 166 -21.27 3.91 13.09
CA ASN A 166 -22.53 4.60 12.73
C ASN A 166 -22.92 4.42 11.24
N ASN A 167 -22.07 3.81 10.42
CA ASN A 167 -22.32 3.64 8.99
C ASN A 167 -22.12 2.18 8.55
N LYS A 168 -23.20 1.41 8.61
CA LYS A 168 -23.19 -0.02 8.26
C LYS A 168 -22.78 -0.30 6.81
N ILE A 169 -23.08 0.62 5.88
CA ILE A 169 -22.72 0.46 4.46
C ILE A 169 -21.20 0.50 4.31
N LEU A 170 -20.54 1.51 4.86
CA LEU A 170 -19.08 1.59 4.82
C LEU A 170 -18.44 0.44 5.60
N ASN A 171 -18.94 0.15 6.80
CA ASN A 171 -18.40 -0.92 7.63
C ASN A 171 -18.40 -2.29 6.94
N SER A 172 -19.45 -2.61 6.17
CA SER A 172 -19.53 -3.87 5.44
C SER A 172 -18.50 -4.05 4.32
N LYS A 173 -17.82 -2.96 3.91
CA LYS A 173 -16.82 -2.93 2.82
C LYS A 173 -15.38 -2.93 3.34
N VAL A 174 -15.19 -2.70 4.64
CA VAL A 174 -13.87 -2.48 5.23
C VAL A 174 -13.20 -3.79 5.64
N ILE A 175 -11.97 -3.97 5.16
CA ILE A 175 -11.04 -5.04 5.55
C ILE A 175 -9.95 -4.40 6.43
N ILE A 176 -9.85 -4.83 7.68
CA ILE A 176 -8.95 -4.25 8.68
C ILE A 176 -7.74 -5.16 8.87
N THR A 177 -6.56 -4.76 8.41
CA THR A 177 -5.33 -5.53 8.62
C THR A 177 -4.74 -5.26 10.00
N ARG A 178 -4.31 -6.31 10.72
CA ARG A 178 -3.86 -6.27 12.11
C ARG A 178 -2.47 -6.92 12.32
N GLY A 179 -1.62 -6.84 11.30
CA GLY A 179 -0.28 -7.43 11.32
C GLY A 179 -0.31 -8.93 11.63
N SER A 180 0.40 -9.38 12.66
CA SER A 180 0.46 -10.79 13.08
C SER A 180 -0.89 -11.37 13.55
N TYR A 181 -1.89 -10.55 13.83
CA TYR A 181 -3.24 -10.99 14.18
C TYR A 181 -4.13 -11.27 12.96
N GLY A 182 -3.58 -11.12 11.74
CA GLY A 182 -4.32 -11.34 10.49
C GLY A 182 -5.16 -10.13 10.07
N CYS A 183 -6.41 -10.36 9.71
CA CYS A 183 -7.34 -9.27 9.38
C CYS A 183 -8.78 -9.59 9.80
N ASP A 184 -9.58 -8.54 9.93
CA ASP A 184 -11.01 -8.62 10.21
C ASP A 184 -11.80 -8.16 8.98
N TYR A 185 -12.88 -8.89 8.65
CA TYR A 185 -13.84 -8.51 7.62
C TYR A 185 -15.23 -9.01 8.01
N GLN A 186 -16.24 -8.12 8.05
CA GLN A 186 -17.64 -8.43 8.37
C GLN A 186 -17.79 -9.30 9.64
N ASP A 187 -17.24 -8.83 10.76
CA ASP A 187 -17.28 -9.51 12.08
C ASP A 187 -16.57 -10.88 12.12
N GLN A 188 -15.88 -11.27 11.07
CA GLN A 188 -15.06 -12.47 11.00
C GLN A 188 -13.58 -12.12 11.05
N ASN A 189 -12.84 -12.80 11.94
CA ASN A 189 -11.37 -12.74 11.96
C ASN A 189 -10.78 -13.81 11.03
N TYR A 190 -9.79 -13.42 10.23
CA TYR A 190 -8.98 -14.27 9.36
C TYR A 190 -7.55 -14.27 9.93
N PRO A 191 -7.17 -15.28 10.72
CA PRO A 191 -5.85 -15.34 11.33
C PRO A 191 -4.78 -15.58 10.27
N THR A 192 -3.58 -15.02 10.47
CA THR A 192 -2.42 -15.32 9.62
C THR A 192 -1.57 -16.43 10.21
N THR A 193 -0.72 -17.03 9.38
CA THR A 193 0.27 -18.02 9.85
C THR A 193 1.40 -17.31 10.59
N ASP A 194 1.78 -17.83 11.76
CA ASP A 194 2.93 -17.33 12.52
C ASP A 194 4.22 -17.74 11.80
N VAL A 195 5.01 -16.74 11.43
CA VAL A 195 6.29 -16.91 10.71
C VAL A 195 7.35 -15.94 11.24
N PRO A 196 8.63 -16.26 11.08
CA PRO A 196 9.71 -15.31 11.40
C PRO A 196 9.62 -14.07 10.51
N VAL A 197 9.30 -12.92 11.09
CA VAL A 197 9.20 -11.65 10.39
C VAL A 197 10.57 -10.97 10.33
N LYS A 198 11.03 -10.63 9.12
CA LYS A 198 12.25 -9.85 8.90
C LYS A 198 11.96 -8.38 8.63
N ASP A 199 10.94 -8.10 7.80
CA ASP A 199 10.54 -6.74 7.44
C ASP A 199 9.04 -6.74 7.10
N VAL A 200 8.32 -5.74 7.60
CA VAL A 200 6.90 -5.55 7.32
C VAL A 200 6.63 -4.48 6.24
N SER A 201 7.70 -3.89 5.69
CA SER A 201 7.57 -2.82 4.68
C SER A 201 6.94 -3.37 3.41
N GLY A 202 5.85 -2.74 2.97
CA GLY A 202 5.10 -3.15 1.77
C GLY A 202 4.12 -4.32 1.99
N ALA A 203 4.03 -4.88 3.20
CA ALA A 203 3.09 -5.96 3.50
C ALA A 203 1.62 -5.58 3.20
N GLY A 204 1.24 -4.33 3.48
CA GLY A 204 -0.10 -3.82 3.16
C GLY A 204 -0.38 -3.73 1.66
N ASP A 205 0.62 -3.33 0.87
CA ASP A 205 0.51 -3.25 -0.59
C ASP A 205 0.41 -4.65 -1.21
N THR A 206 1.21 -5.59 -0.68
CA THR A 206 1.16 -7.01 -1.07
C THR A 206 -0.20 -7.63 -0.76
N PHE A 207 -0.74 -7.36 0.43
CA PHE A 207 -2.07 -7.82 0.84
C PHE A 207 -3.15 -7.29 -0.09
N LEU A 208 -3.13 -5.98 -0.41
CA LEU A 208 -4.05 -5.38 -1.38
C LEU A 208 -3.96 -6.07 -2.74
N SER A 209 -2.74 -6.25 -3.26
CA SER A 209 -2.52 -6.90 -4.56
C SER A 209 -3.02 -8.34 -4.60
N GLY A 210 -2.81 -9.10 -3.51
CA GLY A 210 -3.31 -10.47 -3.37
C GLY A 210 -4.84 -10.53 -3.38
N ILE A 211 -5.52 -9.63 -2.64
CA ILE A 211 -6.99 -9.53 -2.65
C ILE A 211 -7.50 -9.28 -4.07
N VAL A 212 -6.94 -8.28 -4.76
CA VAL A 212 -7.39 -7.88 -6.10
C VAL A 212 -7.31 -9.05 -7.08
N VAL A 213 -6.14 -9.68 -7.17
CA VAL A 213 -5.90 -10.75 -8.14
C VAL A 213 -6.78 -11.97 -7.89
N GLU A 214 -6.89 -12.43 -6.63
CA GLU A 214 -7.69 -13.60 -6.33
C GLU A 214 -9.19 -13.30 -6.40
N TYR A 215 -9.62 -12.08 -6.04
CA TYR A 215 -11.02 -11.70 -6.18
C TYR A 215 -11.47 -11.70 -7.65
N ILE A 216 -10.66 -11.16 -8.58
CA ILE A 216 -10.99 -11.19 -10.02
C ILE A 216 -11.12 -12.63 -10.53
N LYS A 217 -10.33 -13.58 -10.01
CA LYS A 217 -10.37 -14.99 -10.41
C LYS A 217 -11.56 -15.75 -9.84
N SER A 218 -11.92 -15.48 -8.58
CA SER A 218 -12.86 -16.31 -7.82
C SER A 218 -14.21 -15.63 -7.55
N PHE A 219 -14.30 -14.33 -7.65
CA PHE A 219 -15.42 -13.49 -7.17
C PHE A 219 -15.82 -13.81 -5.72
N ASN A 220 -14.84 -14.24 -4.91
CA ASN A 220 -15.02 -14.61 -3.52
C ASN A 220 -14.04 -13.86 -2.62
N ILE A 221 -14.54 -12.88 -1.87
CA ILE A 221 -13.70 -12.02 -1.03
C ILE A 221 -13.03 -12.79 0.12
N LYS A 222 -13.66 -13.81 0.67
CA LYS A 222 -13.08 -14.61 1.75
C LYS A 222 -11.85 -15.37 1.27
N ARG A 223 -11.97 -16.03 0.13
CA ARG A 223 -10.85 -16.70 -0.53
C ARG A 223 -9.76 -15.72 -0.93
N ALA A 224 -10.13 -14.51 -1.39
CA ALA A 224 -9.18 -13.46 -1.73
C ALA A 224 -8.40 -12.98 -0.51
N ILE A 225 -9.03 -12.86 0.66
CA ILE A 225 -8.38 -12.52 1.93
C ILE A 225 -7.38 -13.62 2.33
N GLU A 226 -7.77 -14.89 2.27
CA GLU A 226 -6.89 -16.02 2.61
C GLU A 226 -5.66 -16.03 1.70
N PHE A 227 -5.83 -15.91 0.40
CA PHE A 227 -4.73 -15.82 -0.56
C PHE A 227 -3.82 -14.61 -0.31
N ALA A 228 -4.40 -13.44 0.00
CA ALA A 228 -3.63 -12.24 0.30
C ALA A 228 -2.77 -12.41 1.55
N GLN A 229 -3.24 -13.15 2.56
CA GLN A 229 -2.44 -13.48 3.74
C GLN A 229 -1.27 -14.42 3.40
N GLU A 230 -1.47 -15.42 2.54
CA GLU A 230 -0.38 -16.28 2.04
C GLU A 230 0.69 -15.44 1.34
N CYS A 231 0.30 -14.56 0.42
CA CYS A 231 1.21 -13.63 -0.26
C CYS A 231 1.99 -12.76 0.73
N THR A 232 1.30 -12.19 1.71
CA THR A 232 1.91 -11.34 2.74
C THR A 232 2.88 -12.12 3.61
N THR A 233 2.52 -13.36 3.98
CA THR A 233 3.38 -14.26 4.76
C THR A 233 4.71 -14.53 4.05
N ILE A 234 4.71 -14.63 2.72
CA ILE A 234 5.93 -14.82 1.91
C ILE A 234 6.83 -13.58 1.97
N VAL A 235 6.27 -12.38 1.81
CA VAL A 235 7.09 -11.16 1.69
C VAL A 235 7.64 -10.69 3.03
N VAL A 236 6.93 -10.85 4.15
CA VAL A 236 7.42 -10.42 5.48
C VAL A 236 8.65 -11.24 5.95
N GLN A 237 8.94 -12.37 5.34
CA GLN A 237 10.13 -13.19 5.61
C GLN A 237 11.35 -12.74 4.79
N LYS A 238 11.19 -11.80 3.86
CA LYS A 238 12.26 -11.20 3.06
C LYS A 238 12.72 -9.88 3.70
N SER A 239 13.91 -9.40 3.38
CA SER A 239 14.42 -8.11 3.86
C SER A 239 14.07 -7.01 2.86
N GLY A 240 13.70 -5.83 3.35
CA GLY A 240 13.33 -4.67 2.54
C GLY A 240 11.94 -4.79 1.91
N VAL A 241 11.56 -3.80 1.09
CA VAL A 241 10.33 -3.85 0.30
C VAL A 241 10.49 -4.94 -0.75
N SER A 242 9.78 -6.04 -0.56
CA SER A 242 9.91 -7.23 -1.38
C SER A 242 8.60 -7.51 -2.13
N LYS A 243 8.72 -8.10 -3.31
CA LYS A 243 7.59 -8.61 -4.08
C LYS A 243 7.39 -10.11 -3.85
N ILE A 244 6.20 -10.58 -4.15
CA ILE A 244 5.79 -11.98 -4.10
C ILE A 244 6.67 -12.83 -5.01
#